data_654622a833a0b62030f788a94db28023
#
_entry.id   654622a833a0b62030f788a94db28023
#
_cell.length_a   1.000
_cell.length_b   1.000
_cell.length_c   1.000
_cell.angle_alpha   90.00
_cell.angle_beta   90.00
_cell.angle_gamma   90.00
#
_symmetry.space_group_name_H-M   'P 1'
#
loop_
_entity.id
_entity.type
_entity.pdbx_description
1 polymer ?
#
loop_
_entity_poly.entity_id
_entity_poly.type
_entity_poly.pdbx_seq_one_letter_code
_entity_poly.pdbx_strand_id
1 'polypeptide(L)'
;MEAVSTLARHIRDEMGKVVVGQEDLKTECLLTLLCQGHALLEGVPGLAKPLAIKTLSRLLGLEFQRVQCTSDLMPADIIGTNVMHLADSTFRLHRGPVFTHLLLVDEINRMPPRTQAALLECMEERQVTIDGARHELSSFFTVFATQNPIDFEGTYQLPEAQLDRFLVKIRVGYPGADEEVRLLSTVHSGFDAHDLDAADLRPVAPDLLVSARKEARSVTVQESLITYVVQLARRTRQWPALSLGASPRAAVSLMRVAQALAAIDGRTYVVPDDVKQAMLPVLRHRVIVRPEADLEGMDADQILLDVIRAVEVPR
;
A
#
# COMPACT_ATOMS: atom_id res chain seq x y z
N MET A 1 15.86 -2.25 -16.99
CA MET A 1 15.77 -2.14 -15.51
C MET A 1 16.40 -0.85 -14.96
N GLU A 2 16.87 0.04 -15.84
CA GLU A 2 17.51 1.28 -15.43
C GLU A 2 16.53 2.27 -14.76
N ALA A 3 15.31 2.39 -15.29
CA ALA A 3 14.31 3.30 -14.73
C ALA A 3 13.87 2.87 -13.32
N VAL A 4 13.63 1.56 -13.09
CA VAL A 4 13.22 1.07 -11.76
C VAL A 4 14.35 1.24 -10.74
N SER A 5 15.57 0.80 -11.05
CA SER A 5 16.69 0.88 -10.11
C SER A 5 17.08 2.34 -9.81
N THR A 6 17.02 3.22 -10.80
CA THR A 6 17.24 4.65 -10.61
C THR A 6 16.17 5.26 -9.72
N LEU A 7 14.89 4.98 -10.00
CA LEU A 7 13.78 5.45 -9.18
C LEU A 7 13.87 4.93 -7.75
N ALA A 8 14.15 3.64 -7.56
CA ALA A 8 14.22 3.03 -6.23
C ALA A 8 15.35 3.64 -5.38
N ARG A 9 16.53 3.83 -5.98
CA ARG A 9 17.66 4.49 -5.31
C ARG A 9 17.31 5.92 -4.94
N HIS A 10 16.77 6.67 -5.89
CA HIS A 10 16.39 8.07 -5.68
C HIS A 10 15.36 8.22 -4.56
N ILE A 11 14.30 7.41 -4.58
CA ILE A 11 13.26 7.43 -3.53
C ILE A 11 13.85 7.07 -2.17
N ARG A 12 14.71 6.04 -2.10
CA ARG A 12 15.36 5.64 -0.83
C ARG A 12 16.21 6.79 -0.27
N ASP A 13 17.05 7.39 -1.10
CA ASP A 13 17.99 8.45 -0.69
C ASP A 13 17.23 9.71 -0.26
N GLU A 14 16.27 10.16 -1.05
CA GLU A 14 15.52 11.40 -0.79
C GLU A 14 14.52 11.23 0.37
N MET A 15 13.79 10.10 0.42
CA MET A 15 12.92 9.83 1.58
C MET A 15 13.74 9.68 2.87
N GLY A 16 14.97 9.19 2.79
CA GLY A 16 15.88 9.04 3.94
C GLY A 16 16.21 10.36 4.63
N LYS A 17 16.09 11.50 3.96
CA LYS A 17 16.27 12.84 4.53
C LYS A 17 15.15 13.24 5.50
N VAL A 18 13.94 12.68 5.30
CA VAL A 18 12.70 13.03 5.99
C VAL A 18 12.20 11.92 6.90
N VAL A 19 12.24 10.68 6.41
CA VAL A 19 11.78 9.49 7.12
C VAL A 19 13.00 8.68 7.54
N VAL A 20 13.38 8.82 8.81
CA VAL A 20 14.53 8.14 9.37
C VAL A 20 14.20 6.66 9.59
N GLY A 21 15.07 5.77 9.10
CA GLY A 21 14.81 4.34 9.13
C GLY A 21 13.63 3.93 8.24
N GLN A 22 12.85 2.95 8.69
CA GLN A 22 11.61 2.52 8.02
C GLN A 22 11.85 2.05 6.56
N GLU A 23 12.91 1.30 6.32
CA GLU A 23 13.31 0.90 4.95
C GLU A 23 12.25 0.00 4.28
N ASP A 24 11.59 -0.86 5.07
CA ASP A 24 10.49 -1.70 4.58
C ASP A 24 9.30 -0.84 4.14
N LEU A 25 8.93 0.18 4.93
CA LEU A 25 7.85 1.12 4.58
C LEU A 25 8.15 1.81 3.23
N LYS A 26 9.36 2.33 3.05
CA LYS A 26 9.78 3.01 1.81
C LYS A 26 9.71 2.06 0.62
N THR A 27 10.25 0.86 0.78
CA THR A 27 10.27 -0.16 -0.27
C THR A 27 8.87 -0.64 -0.62
N GLU A 28 8.03 -0.98 0.37
CA GLU A 28 6.68 -1.48 0.14
C GLU A 28 5.74 -0.39 -0.42
N CYS A 29 5.94 0.89 -0.06
CA CYS A 29 5.26 2.01 -0.71
C CYS A 29 5.64 2.12 -2.19
N LEU A 30 6.93 1.99 -2.54
CA LEU A 30 7.37 1.99 -3.92
C LEU A 30 6.83 0.78 -4.70
N LEU A 31 6.86 -0.42 -4.11
CA LEU A 31 6.25 -1.63 -4.69
C LEU A 31 4.77 -1.43 -5.01
N THR A 32 4.03 -0.78 -4.09
CA THR A 32 2.62 -0.44 -4.30
C THR A 32 2.41 0.39 -5.56
N LEU A 33 3.25 1.41 -5.77
CA LEU A 33 3.18 2.29 -6.93
C LEU A 33 3.61 1.59 -8.23
N LEU A 34 4.68 0.79 -8.20
CA LEU A 34 5.17 0.02 -9.36
C LEU A 34 4.13 -0.99 -9.84
N CYS A 35 3.48 -1.67 -8.89
CA CYS A 35 2.45 -2.67 -9.19
C CYS A 35 1.07 -2.05 -9.48
N GLN A 36 0.91 -0.73 -9.39
CA GLN A 36 -0.37 -0.02 -9.53
C GLN A 36 -1.45 -0.57 -8.58
N GLY A 37 -1.05 -0.89 -7.35
CA GLY A 37 -1.93 -1.39 -6.30
C GLY A 37 -2.31 -0.30 -5.29
N HIS A 38 -2.87 -0.74 -4.17
CA HIS A 38 -3.17 0.06 -3.00
C HIS A 38 -2.54 -0.59 -1.78
N ALA A 39 -2.22 0.16 -0.73
CA ALA A 39 -1.59 -0.37 0.47
C ALA A 39 -2.39 -0.05 1.73
N LEU A 40 -2.39 -1.01 2.66
CA LEU A 40 -2.88 -0.83 4.01
C LEU A 40 -1.68 -0.73 4.96
N LEU A 41 -1.52 0.40 5.64
CA LEU A 41 -0.45 0.65 6.61
C LEU A 41 -0.96 0.38 8.02
N GLU A 42 -0.41 -0.61 8.67
CA GLU A 42 -0.75 -0.94 10.05
C GLU A 42 0.39 -0.56 10.99
N GLY A 43 0.09 0.13 12.07
CA GLY A 43 1.05 0.51 13.09
C GLY A 43 0.47 1.57 14.02
N VAL A 44 1.09 1.73 15.18
CA VAL A 44 0.67 2.71 16.18
C VAL A 44 0.76 4.15 15.66
N PRO A 45 0.04 5.11 16.23
CA PRO A 45 0.18 6.53 15.90
C PRO A 45 1.62 7.03 16.11
N GLY A 46 2.01 8.07 15.37
CA GLY A 46 3.32 8.71 15.54
C GLY A 46 4.47 8.09 14.73
N LEU A 47 4.24 7.03 13.96
CA LEU A 47 5.28 6.36 13.15
C LEU A 47 5.45 6.93 11.74
N ALA A 48 5.29 8.21 11.57
CA ALA A 48 5.53 8.97 10.32
C ALA A 48 4.79 8.45 9.07
N LYS A 49 3.72 7.64 9.20
CA LYS A 49 2.95 7.10 8.05
C LYS A 49 2.46 8.19 7.09
N PRO A 50 1.76 9.27 7.55
CA PRO A 50 1.33 10.34 6.67
C PRO A 50 2.50 11.11 6.04
N LEU A 51 3.57 11.32 6.80
CA LEU A 51 4.77 11.99 6.34
C LEU A 51 5.43 11.24 5.20
N ALA A 52 5.56 9.91 5.30
CA ALA A 52 6.15 9.07 4.26
C ALA A 52 5.38 9.17 2.93
N ILE A 53 4.04 9.11 2.97
CA ILE A 53 3.22 9.18 1.75
C ILE A 53 3.23 10.59 1.14
N LYS A 54 3.17 11.64 1.97
CA LYS A 54 3.29 13.04 1.52
C LYS A 54 4.67 13.30 0.89
N THR A 55 5.75 12.78 1.49
CA THR A 55 7.10 12.88 0.93
C THR A 55 7.20 12.15 -0.40
N LEU A 56 6.68 10.93 -0.48
CA LEU A 56 6.68 10.14 -1.70
C LEU A 56 5.93 10.83 -2.84
N SER A 57 4.75 11.43 -2.57
CA SER A 57 4.00 12.16 -3.58
C SER A 57 4.78 13.35 -4.13
N ARG A 58 5.47 14.08 -3.26
CA ARG A 58 6.29 15.22 -3.62
C ARG A 58 7.49 14.83 -4.48
N LEU A 59 8.19 13.76 -4.11
CA LEU A 59 9.32 13.22 -4.86
C LEU A 59 8.93 12.76 -6.27
N LEU A 60 7.71 12.30 -6.45
CA LEU A 60 7.20 11.83 -7.74
C LEU A 60 6.46 12.90 -8.55
N GLY A 61 6.34 14.14 -8.03
CA GLY A 61 5.55 15.19 -8.67
C GLY A 61 4.07 14.85 -8.81
N LEU A 62 3.53 14.06 -7.89
CA LEU A 62 2.15 13.58 -7.90
C LEU A 62 1.27 14.39 -6.95
N GLU A 63 0.03 14.63 -7.37
CA GLU A 63 -0.99 15.25 -6.50
C GLU A 63 -1.29 14.37 -5.29
N PHE A 64 -1.45 15.02 -4.14
CA PHE A 64 -1.71 14.35 -2.86
C PHE A 64 -2.94 14.94 -2.17
N GLN A 65 -3.80 14.06 -1.70
CA GLN A 65 -4.90 14.40 -0.81
C GLN A 65 -4.89 13.52 0.44
N ARG A 66 -5.37 14.06 1.55
CA ARG A 66 -5.52 13.32 2.81
C ARG A 66 -6.96 13.43 3.29
N VAL A 67 -7.52 12.31 3.69
CA VAL A 67 -8.82 12.21 4.35
C VAL A 67 -8.61 11.61 5.73
N GLN A 68 -9.00 12.34 6.78
CA GLN A 68 -9.09 11.81 8.13
C GLN A 68 -10.46 11.18 8.30
N CYS A 69 -10.50 9.89 8.61
CA CYS A 69 -11.76 9.18 8.76
C CYS A 69 -12.41 9.45 10.12
N THR A 70 -13.72 9.66 10.07
CA THR A 70 -14.59 9.84 11.24
C THR A 70 -15.86 9.01 11.05
N SER A 71 -16.59 8.77 12.11
CA SER A 71 -17.81 7.96 12.10
C SER A 71 -19.01 8.59 11.38
N ASP A 72 -18.94 9.88 11.06
CA ASP A 72 -19.96 10.66 10.36
C ASP A 72 -19.63 10.91 8.88
N LEU A 73 -18.46 10.45 8.41
CA LEU A 73 -18.01 10.66 7.03
C LEU A 73 -18.93 9.96 6.02
N MET A 74 -19.45 10.70 5.06
CA MET A 74 -20.37 10.20 4.02
C MET A 74 -19.63 9.83 2.73
N PRO A 75 -20.17 8.95 1.88
CA PRO A 75 -19.62 8.65 0.56
C PRO A 75 -19.37 9.89 -0.30
N ALA A 76 -20.29 10.88 -0.26
CA ALA A 76 -20.14 12.13 -1.00
C ALA A 76 -18.91 12.95 -0.60
N ASP A 77 -18.47 12.85 0.66
CA ASP A 77 -17.26 13.53 1.14
C ASP A 77 -15.99 12.95 0.51
N ILE A 78 -16.03 11.69 0.05
CA ILE A 78 -14.92 10.97 -0.59
C ILE A 78 -14.96 11.10 -2.11
N ILE A 79 -16.13 10.79 -2.72
CA ILE A 79 -16.26 10.74 -4.17
C ILE A 79 -16.69 12.08 -4.78
N GLY A 80 -17.24 12.97 -3.98
CA GLY A 80 -17.83 14.24 -4.46
C GLY A 80 -19.31 14.12 -4.75
N THR A 81 -19.91 15.24 -5.15
CA THR A 81 -21.36 15.36 -5.42
C THR A 81 -21.62 16.46 -6.43
N ASN A 82 -22.76 16.42 -7.09
CA ASN A 82 -23.22 17.54 -7.91
C ASN A 82 -23.85 18.62 -7.04
N VAL A 83 -23.39 19.85 -7.16
CA VAL A 83 -23.89 21.01 -6.44
C VAL A 83 -24.59 21.94 -7.43
N MET A 84 -25.79 22.38 -7.09
CA MET A 84 -26.54 23.35 -7.88
C MET A 84 -25.89 24.73 -7.77
N HIS A 85 -25.48 25.28 -8.90
CA HIS A 85 -24.94 26.63 -8.99
C HIS A 85 -26.10 27.59 -9.24
N LEU A 86 -26.48 28.38 -8.23
CA LEU A 86 -27.68 29.21 -8.24
C LEU A 86 -27.63 30.31 -9.31
N ALA A 87 -26.45 30.79 -9.69
CA ALA A 87 -26.32 31.90 -10.65
C ALA A 87 -26.75 31.53 -12.07
N ASP A 88 -26.56 30.27 -12.48
CA ASP A 88 -26.87 29.77 -13.81
C ASP A 88 -27.84 28.57 -13.82
N SER A 89 -28.36 28.19 -12.65
CA SER A 89 -29.22 27.02 -12.44
C SER A 89 -28.69 25.72 -13.04
N THR A 90 -27.36 25.56 -13.06
CA THR A 90 -26.68 24.36 -13.52
C THR A 90 -26.14 23.51 -12.37
N PHE A 91 -26.08 22.19 -12.56
CA PHE A 91 -25.38 21.32 -11.65
C PHE A 91 -23.89 21.24 -12.05
N ARG A 92 -23.01 21.42 -11.08
CA ARG A 92 -21.56 21.30 -11.27
C ARG A 92 -21.01 20.27 -10.32
N LEU A 93 -20.15 19.41 -10.84
CA LEU A 93 -19.45 18.41 -10.04
C LEU A 93 -18.48 19.10 -9.08
N HIS A 94 -18.74 18.98 -7.78
CA HIS A 94 -17.76 19.23 -6.73
C HIS A 94 -16.99 17.92 -6.49
N ARG A 95 -15.75 17.87 -7.00
CA ARG A 95 -14.91 16.69 -6.94
C ARG A 95 -14.47 16.41 -5.51
N GLY A 96 -14.63 15.15 -5.07
CA GLY A 96 -14.11 14.69 -3.80
C GLY A 96 -12.61 14.36 -3.85
N PRO A 97 -12.00 14.04 -2.71
CA PRO A 97 -10.58 13.75 -2.57
C PRO A 97 -10.07 12.54 -3.38
N VAL A 98 -10.94 11.65 -3.86
CA VAL A 98 -10.53 10.54 -4.76
C VAL A 98 -10.00 11.03 -6.11
N PHE A 99 -10.33 12.26 -6.52
CA PHE A 99 -9.79 12.85 -7.76
C PHE A 99 -8.39 13.40 -7.53
N THR A 100 -7.48 12.52 -7.20
CA THR A 100 -6.05 12.81 -6.95
C THR A 100 -5.19 11.66 -7.48
N HIS A 101 -3.87 11.80 -7.37
CA HIS A 101 -2.92 10.73 -7.70
C HIS A 101 -2.67 9.83 -6.48
N LEU A 102 -2.27 10.38 -5.34
CA LEU A 102 -2.08 9.64 -4.09
C LEU A 102 -3.08 10.11 -3.04
N LEU A 103 -3.92 9.20 -2.59
CA LEU A 103 -4.89 9.43 -1.54
C LEU A 103 -4.44 8.73 -0.26
N LEU A 104 -4.17 9.50 0.79
CA LEU A 104 -4.01 8.97 2.14
C LEU A 104 -5.35 8.97 2.86
N VAL A 105 -5.80 7.79 3.23
CA VAL A 105 -7.02 7.57 4.02
C VAL A 105 -6.60 7.19 5.44
N ASP A 106 -6.66 8.16 6.33
CA ASP A 106 -6.14 7.98 7.69
C ASP A 106 -7.21 7.41 8.61
N GLU A 107 -6.87 6.31 9.31
CA GLU A 107 -7.76 5.56 10.21
C GLU A 107 -9.01 5.00 9.50
N ILE A 108 -8.82 4.24 8.42
CA ILE A 108 -9.92 3.69 7.58
C ILE A 108 -10.95 2.88 8.37
N ASN A 109 -10.54 2.27 9.49
CA ASN A 109 -11.42 1.54 10.39
C ASN A 109 -12.40 2.43 11.17
N ARG A 110 -12.25 3.76 11.15
CA ARG A 110 -13.24 4.71 11.70
C ARG A 110 -14.29 5.15 10.68
N MET A 111 -14.07 4.85 9.40
CA MET A 111 -14.98 5.19 8.32
C MET A 111 -16.23 4.28 8.35
N PRO A 112 -17.46 4.81 8.18
CA PRO A 112 -18.66 3.98 8.11
C PRO A 112 -18.62 2.97 6.96
N PRO A 113 -19.25 1.79 7.10
CA PRO A 113 -19.20 0.72 6.09
C PRO A 113 -19.65 1.14 4.69
N ARG A 114 -20.64 2.04 4.59
CA ARG A 114 -21.11 2.56 3.29
C ARG A 114 -20.02 3.38 2.59
N THR A 115 -19.28 4.19 3.34
CA THR A 115 -18.23 5.04 2.83
C THR A 115 -16.99 4.21 2.50
N GLN A 116 -16.68 3.18 3.32
CA GLN A 116 -15.66 2.18 2.99
C GLN A 116 -15.97 1.50 1.64
N ALA A 117 -17.22 1.06 1.43
CA ALA A 117 -17.62 0.40 0.19
C ALA A 117 -17.42 1.29 -1.03
N ALA A 118 -17.81 2.58 -0.95
CA ALA A 118 -17.61 3.55 -2.02
C ALA A 118 -16.12 3.76 -2.36
N LEU A 119 -15.27 3.91 -1.35
CA LEU A 119 -13.82 4.03 -1.55
C LEU A 119 -13.23 2.78 -2.22
N LEU A 120 -13.61 1.60 -1.74
CA LEU A 120 -13.11 0.32 -2.24
C LEU A 120 -13.60 0.02 -3.67
N GLU A 121 -14.77 0.52 -4.06
CA GLU A 121 -15.24 0.49 -5.45
C GLU A 121 -14.35 1.36 -6.33
N CYS A 122 -14.04 2.60 -5.91
CA CYS A 122 -13.11 3.47 -6.61
C CYS A 122 -11.72 2.83 -6.80
N MET A 123 -11.24 2.11 -5.80
CA MET A 123 -9.94 1.41 -5.86
C MET A 123 -9.93 0.29 -6.91
N GLU A 124 -11.03 -0.45 -7.03
CA GLU A 124 -11.11 -1.59 -7.95
C GLU A 124 -11.38 -1.16 -9.38
N GLU A 125 -12.38 -0.31 -9.56
CA GLU A 125 -12.87 0.10 -10.88
C GLU A 125 -12.09 1.28 -11.49
N ARG A 126 -11.28 2.00 -10.68
CA ARG A 126 -10.57 3.24 -11.06
C ARG A 126 -11.47 4.30 -11.68
N GLN A 127 -12.71 4.31 -11.25
CA GLN A 127 -13.73 5.26 -11.64
C GLN A 127 -14.69 5.49 -10.47
N VAL A 128 -15.46 6.58 -10.53
CA VAL A 128 -16.57 6.85 -9.63
C VAL A 128 -17.84 7.08 -10.44
N THR A 129 -18.97 6.70 -9.89
CA THR A 129 -20.28 7.00 -10.48
C THR A 129 -21.00 8.00 -9.58
N ILE A 130 -21.28 9.20 -10.11
CA ILE A 130 -21.98 10.28 -9.41
C ILE A 130 -23.24 10.64 -10.22
N ASP A 131 -24.40 10.50 -9.61
CA ASP A 131 -25.71 10.75 -10.25
C ASP A 131 -25.86 10.07 -11.62
N GLY A 132 -25.36 8.84 -11.74
CA GLY A 132 -25.41 8.04 -12.97
C GLY A 132 -24.34 8.36 -14.01
N ALA A 133 -23.54 9.41 -13.82
CA ALA A 133 -22.39 9.74 -14.68
C ALA A 133 -21.10 9.07 -14.18
N ARG A 134 -20.34 8.44 -15.09
CA ARG A 134 -19.05 7.84 -14.80
C ARG A 134 -17.93 8.87 -14.96
N HIS A 135 -17.01 8.90 -13.99
CA HIS A 135 -15.85 9.76 -13.98
C HIS A 135 -14.61 8.89 -13.75
N GLU A 136 -13.70 8.87 -14.70
CA GLU A 136 -12.44 8.14 -14.57
C GLU A 136 -11.51 8.82 -13.56
N LEU A 137 -10.81 8.00 -12.78
CA LEU A 137 -9.74 8.44 -11.88
C LEU A 137 -8.39 8.40 -12.60
N SER A 138 -7.41 9.09 -12.05
CA SER A 138 -6.05 9.11 -12.58
C SER A 138 -5.46 7.71 -12.74
N SER A 139 -4.65 7.50 -13.79
CA SER A 139 -3.84 6.28 -13.95
C SER A 139 -2.80 6.09 -12.84
N PHE A 140 -2.52 7.15 -12.09
CA PHE A 140 -1.67 7.12 -10.90
C PHE A 140 -2.46 6.90 -9.60
N PHE A 141 -3.80 6.89 -9.66
CA PHE A 141 -4.63 6.76 -8.46
C PHE A 141 -4.22 5.57 -7.61
N THR A 142 -3.73 5.89 -6.42
CA THR A 142 -3.26 4.93 -5.42
C THR A 142 -3.72 5.36 -4.05
N VAL A 143 -4.37 4.46 -3.34
CA VAL A 143 -4.81 4.65 -1.95
C VAL A 143 -3.78 4.03 -1.01
N PHE A 144 -3.33 4.82 -0.06
CA PHE A 144 -2.63 4.39 1.14
C PHE A 144 -3.58 4.58 2.32
N ALA A 145 -4.13 3.49 2.84
CA ALA A 145 -5.01 3.55 4.00
C ALA A 145 -4.22 3.23 5.26
N THR A 146 -4.47 3.95 6.37
CA THR A 146 -3.88 3.59 7.66
C THR A 146 -4.89 2.91 8.56
N GLN A 147 -4.41 2.00 9.38
CA GLN A 147 -5.18 1.35 10.43
C GLN A 147 -4.36 1.33 11.72
N ASN A 148 -5.00 1.69 12.83
CA ASN A 148 -4.42 1.53 14.14
C ASN A 148 -4.90 0.20 14.75
N PRO A 149 -4.02 -0.75 15.05
CA PRO A 149 -4.42 -2.06 15.59
C PRO A 149 -4.93 -2.00 17.04
N ILE A 150 -4.71 -0.89 17.75
CA ILE A 150 -5.05 -0.74 19.17
C ILE A 150 -6.45 -0.13 19.36
N ASP A 151 -6.98 0.58 18.36
CA ASP A 151 -8.28 1.25 18.46
C ASP A 151 -9.42 0.25 18.21
N PHE A 152 -10.12 -0.13 19.26
CA PHE A 152 -11.31 -1.00 19.17
C PHE A 152 -12.62 -0.22 19.29
N GLU A 153 -12.65 0.88 20.04
CA GLU A 153 -13.87 1.66 20.31
C GLU A 153 -14.23 2.55 19.13
N GLY A 154 -15.47 2.47 18.65
CA GLY A 154 -15.97 3.26 17.53
C GLY A 154 -15.36 2.92 16.17
N THR A 155 -14.85 1.69 16.00
CA THR A 155 -14.26 1.24 14.74
C THR A 155 -15.12 0.22 14.01
N TYR A 156 -15.03 0.23 12.68
CA TYR A 156 -15.64 -0.74 11.77
C TYR A 156 -14.53 -1.54 11.09
N GLN A 157 -14.41 -2.80 11.45
CA GLN A 157 -13.41 -3.68 10.83
C GLN A 157 -13.71 -3.86 9.34
N LEU A 158 -12.66 -3.85 8.52
CA LEU A 158 -12.77 -4.18 7.10
C LEU A 158 -12.99 -5.69 6.94
N PRO A 159 -14.07 -6.13 6.27
CA PRO A 159 -14.24 -7.54 5.91
C PRO A 159 -13.09 -8.06 5.05
N GLU A 160 -12.80 -9.36 5.12
CA GLU A 160 -11.70 -10.02 4.39
C GLU A 160 -11.78 -9.80 2.89
N ALA A 161 -12.98 -9.85 2.31
CA ALA A 161 -13.20 -9.59 0.89
C ALA A 161 -12.82 -8.15 0.47
N GLN A 162 -12.84 -7.21 1.40
CA GLN A 162 -12.43 -5.83 1.19
C GLN A 162 -10.91 -5.68 1.38
N LEU A 163 -10.32 -6.40 2.34
CA LEU A 163 -8.87 -6.43 2.54
C LEU A 163 -8.12 -6.98 1.32
N ASP A 164 -8.70 -7.95 0.59
CA ASP A 164 -8.08 -8.53 -0.64
C ASP A 164 -7.88 -7.50 -1.77
N ARG A 165 -8.52 -6.32 -1.69
CA ARG A 165 -8.31 -5.21 -2.64
C ARG A 165 -7.01 -4.44 -2.43
N PHE A 166 -6.44 -4.49 -1.23
CA PHE A 166 -5.11 -3.96 -0.97
C PHE A 166 -4.05 -4.91 -1.51
N LEU A 167 -3.09 -4.40 -2.27
CA LEU A 167 -1.98 -5.19 -2.81
C LEU A 167 -1.08 -5.72 -1.70
N VAL A 168 -0.72 -4.85 -0.77
CA VAL A 168 0.15 -5.14 0.37
C VAL A 168 -0.42 -4.56 1.66
N LYS A 169 -0.12 -5.25 2.77
CA LYS A 169 -0.29 -4.73 4.12
C LYS A 169 1.09 -4.47 4.70
N ILE A 170 1.40 -3.20 4.92
CA ILE A 170 2.69 -2.71 5.42
C ILE A 170 2.62 -2.62 6.94
N ARG A 171 3.44 -3.39 7.64
CA ARG A 171 3.58 -3.25 9.10
C ARG A 171 4.64 -2.21 9.42
N VAL A 172 4.23 -1.15 10.10
CA VAL A 172 5.12 -0.05 10.52
C VAL A 172 5.42 -0.22 11.99
N GLY A 173 6.65 -0.63 12.30
CA GLY A 173 7.14 -0.80 13.67
C GLY A 173 7.84 0.45 14.21
N TYR A 174 8.24 0.41 15.47
CA TYR A 174 9.09 1.43 16.05
C TYR A 174 10.47 1.42 15.39
N PRO A 175 11.10 2.60 15.18
CA PRO A 175 12.47 2.66 14.71
C PRO A 175 13.43 2.05 15.75
N GLY A 176 14.59 1.62 15.30
CA GLY A 176 15.64 1.17 16.17
C GLY A 176 16.23 2.31 17.01
N ALA A 177 16.92 1.99 18.12
CA ALA A 177 17.46 3.00 19.03
C ALA A 177 18.35 4.04 18.33
N ASP A 178 19.23 3.59 17.41
CA ASP A 178 20.11 4.49 16.65
C ASP A 178 19.31 5.38 15.67
N GLU A 179 18.18 4.88 15.17
CA GLU A 179 17.29 5.64 14.29
C GLU A 179 16.51 6.69 15.08
N GLU A 180 16.08 6.38 16.31
CA GLU A 180 15.45 7.34 17.22
C GLU A 180 16.43 8.48 17.57
N VAL A 181 17.69 8.15 17.87
CA VAL A 181 18.73 9.17 18.11
C VAL A 181 18.92 10.06 16.89
N ARG A 182 18.97 9.48 15.69
CA ARG A 182 19.06 10.26 14.43
C ARG A 182 17.84 11.15 14.22
N LEU A 183 16.64 10.62 14.47
CA LEU A 183 15.39 11.38 14.37
C LEU A 183 15.42 12.62 15.28
N LEU A 184 15.75 12.43 16.57
CA LEU A 184 15.85 13.53 17.53
C LEU A 184 16.93 14.56 17.14
N SER A 185 18.07 14.09 16.64
CA SER A 185 19.15 14.97 16.16
C SER A 185 18.70 15.80 14.95
N THR A 186 17.94 15.19 14.02
CA THR A 186 17.41 15.86 12.83
C THR A 186 16.41 16.95 13.22
N VAL A 187 15.50 16.66 14.15
CA VAL A 187 14.56 17.65 14.70
C VAL A 187 15.29 18.76 15.44
N HIS A 188 16.29 18.42 16.26
CA HIS A 188 17.11 19.41 16.96
C HIS A 188 17.87 20.35 16.02
N SER A 189 18.25 19.85 14.83
CA SER A 189 18.91 20.64 13.77
C SER A 189 17.96 21.56 13.01
N GLY A 190 16.66 21.58 13.36
CA GLY A 190 15.68 22.50 12.78
C GLY A 190 14.78 21.85 11.71
N PHE A 191 14.79 20.53 11.53
CA PHE A 191 13.85 19.86 10.65
C PHE A 191 12.42 19.96 11.19
N ASP A 192 11.50 20.46 10.34
CA ASP A 192 10.07 20.49 10.61
C ASP A 192 9.33 19.57 9.61
N ALA A 193 8.67 18.55 10.13
CA ALA A 193 7.85 17.62 9.33
C ALA A 193 6.64 18.31 8.64
N HIS A 194 6.23 19.49 9.10
CA HIS A 194 5.17 20.30 8.49
C HIS A 194 5.68 21.09 7.29
N ASP A 195 6.96 21.45 7.27
CA ASP A 195 7.61 22.20 6.19
C ASP A 195 8.54 21.29 5.37
N LEU A 196 7.95 20.52 4.46
CA LEU A 196 8.73 19.71 3.52
C LEU A 196 9.44 20.54 2.44
N ASP A 197 9.15 21.84 2.30
CA ASP A 197 9.85 22.72 1.36
C ASP A 197 11.27 22.98 1.82
N ALA A 198 11.47 23.05 3.13
CA ALA A 198 12.80 23.21 3.73
C ALA A 198 13.67 21.93 3.64
N ALA A 199 13.10 20.78 3.31
CA ALA A 199 13.83 19.51 3.30
C ALA A 199 14.73 19.27 2.07
N ASP A 200 14.84 20.24 1.16
CA ASP A 200 15.63 20.17 -0.09
C ASP A 200 15.44 18.83 -0.83
N LEU A 201 14.19 18.44 -1.01
CA LEU A 201 13.82 17.23 -1.73
C LEU A 201 13.93 17.46 -3.24
N ARG A 202 14.50 16.49 -3.95
CA ARG A 202 14.66 16.54 -5.40
C ARG A 202 13.58 15.71 -6.09
N PRO A 203 12.53 16.33 -6.62
CA PRO A 203 11.48 15.58 -7.32
C PRO A 203 11.98 15.03 -8.66
N VAL A 204 11.37 13.92 -9.09
CA VAL A 204 11.54 13.35 -10.42
C VAL A 204 10.26 13.55 -11.24
N ALA A 205 10.39 13.55 -12.58
CA ALA A 205 9.22 13.61 -13.43
C ALA A 205 8.34 12.34 -13.30
N PRO A 206 7.01 12.45 -13.29
CA PRO A 206 6.09 11.31 -13.24
C PRO A 206 6.33 10.26 -14.33
N ASP A 207 6.88 10.65 -15.48
CA ASP A 207 7.22 9.76 -16.60
C ASP A 207 8.25 8.69 -16.22
N LEU A 208 9.12 8.99 -15.24
CA LEU A 208 10.05 7.99 -14.71
C LEU A 208 9.29 6.85 -14.04
N LEU A 209 8.23 7.13 -13.27
CA LEU A 209 7.38 6.11 -12.68
C LEU A 209 6.64 5.29 -13.75
N VAL A 210 6.17 5.94 -14.83
CA VAL A 210 5.54 5.23 -15.96
C VAL A 210 6.52 4.26 -16.62
N SER A 211 7.74 4.71 -16.86
CA SER A 211 8.81 3.88 -17.42
C SER A 211 9.18 2.73 -16.48
N ALA A 212 9.34 3.01 -15.20
CA ALA A 212 9.62 2.01 -14.17
C ALA A 212 8.52 0.94 -14.08
N ARG A 213 7.24 1.33 -14.16
CA ARG A 213 6.11 0.38 -14.20
C ARG A 213 6.19 -0.57 -15.39
N LYS A 214 6.56 -0.08 -16.57
CA LYS A 214 6.74 -0.92 -17.77
C LYS A 214 7.89 -1.90 -17.59
N GLU A 215 9.02 -1.44 -17.07
CA GLU A 215 10.18 -2.29 -16.80
C GLU A 215 9.84 -3.38 -15.76
N ALA A 216 9.22 -3.03 -14.64
CA ALA A 216 8.83 -4.01 -13.61
C ALA A 216 7.92 -5.11 -14.17
N ARG A 217 6.97 -4.75 -15.05
CA ARG A 217 6.09 -5.73 -15.72
C ARG A 217 6.80 -6.61 -16.75
N SER A 218 7.92 -6.18 -17.31
CA SER A 218 8.69 -6.92 -18.29
C SER A 218 9.64 -7.95 -17.68
N VAL A 219 9.77 -8.00 -16.35
CA VAL A 219 10.59 -8.98 -15.65
C VAL A 219 10.06 -10.38 -15.91
N THR A 220 10.93 -11.27 -16.36
CA THR A 220 10.58 -12.65 -16.72
C THR A 220 10.34 -13.49 -15.47
N VAL A 221 9.26 -14.28 -15.48
CA VAL A 221 8.97 -15.29 -14.47
C VAL A 221 9.02 -16.66 -15.14
N GLN A 222 9.94 -17.51 -14.73
CA GLN A 222 10.03 -18.88 -15.25
C GLN A 222 8.83 -19.70 -14.77
N GLU A 223 8.43 -20.70 -15.57
CA GLU A 223 7.27 -21.56 -15.28
C GLU A 223 7.42 -22.33 -13.94
N SER A 224 8.64 -22.72 -13.60
CA SER A 224 8.94 -23.31 -12.29
C SER A 224 8.61 -22.38 -11.12
N LEU A 225 8.86 -21.07 -11.27
CA LEU A 225 8.52 -20.07 -10.26
C LEU A 225 7.02 -19.75 -10.22
N ILE A 226 6.34 -19.77 -11.37
CA ILE A 226 4.87 -19.67 -11.41
C ILE A 226 4.25 -20.85 -10.63
N THR A 227 4.78 -22.06 -10.87
CA THR A 227 4.37 -23.27 -10.13
C THR A 227 4.64 -23.12 -8.62
N TYR A 228 5.79 -22.58 -8.23
CA TYR A 228 6.14 -22.33 -6.85
C TYR A 228 5.18 -21.35 -6.16
N VAL A 229 4.83 -20.23 -6.81
CA VAL A 229 3.82 -19.28 -6.32
C VAL A 229 2.47 -19.96 -6.10
N VAL A 230 2.04 -20.81 -7.05
CA VAL A 230 0.79 -21.57 -6.91
C VAL A 230 0.87 -22.57 -5.76
N GLN A 231 2.00 -23.27 -5.59
CA GLN A 231 2.21 -24.22 -4.48
C GLN A 231 2.15 -23.50 -3.13
N LEU A 232 2.80 -22.35 -2.97
CA LEU A 232 2.73 -21.52 -1.76
C LEU A 232 1.29 -21.12 -1.45
N ALA A 233 0.56 -20.57 -2.43
CA ALA A 233 -0.84 -20.19 -2.24
C ALA A 233 -1.74 -21.37 -1.90
N ARG A 234 -1.56 -22.53 -2.55
CA ARG A 234 -2.31 -23.75 -2.24
C ARG A 234 -1.96 -24.30 -0.86
N ARG A 235 -0.69 -24.21 -0.44
CA ARG A 235 -0.25 -24.68 0.86
C ARG A 235 -0.92 -23.90 2.00
N THR A 236 -1.12 -22.58 1.84
CA THR A 236 -1.87 -21.78 2.84
C THR A 236 -3.31 -22.30 3.02
N ARG A 237 -3.99 -22.74 1.96
CA ARG A 237 -5.36 -23.28 2.02
C ARG A 237 -5.48 -24.61 2.74
N GLN A 238 -4.38 -25.33 2.87
CA GLN A 238 -4.30 -26.64 3.51
C GLN A 238 -3.56 -26.58 4.87
N TRP A 239 -3.16 -25.38 5.30
CA TRP A 239 -2.40 -25.23 6.53
C TRP A 239 -3.32 -25.36 7.74
N PRO A 240 -2.99 -26.25 8.70
CA PRO A 240 -3.89 -26.55 9.82
C PRO A 240 -4.26 -25.34 10.69
N ALA A 241 -3.33 -24.40 10.87
CA ALA A 241 -3.53 -23.19 11.68
C ALA A 241 -4.31 -22.08 10.96
N LEU A 242 -4.66 -22.25 9.66
CA LEU A 242 -5.44 -21.29 8.89
C LEU A 242 -6.89 -21.77 8.68
N SER A 243 -7.85 -20.87 8.88
CA SER A 243 -9.26 -21.06 8.52
C SER A 243 -9.55 -20.62 7.09
N LEU A 244 -8.80 -19.63 6.59
CA LEU A 244 -8.83 -19.13 5.21
C LEU A 244 -7.40 -18.98 4.68
N GLY A 245 -7.12 -19.53 3.50
CA GLY A 245 -5.85 -19.37 2.79
C GLY A 245 -5.94 -18.39 1.62
N ALA A 246 -4.81 -18.15 0.98
CA ALA A 246 -4.66 -17.17 -0.10
C ALA A 246 -5.54 -17.47 -1.32
N SER A 247 -6.20 -16.43 -1.86
CA SER A 247 -7.01 -16.49 -3.07
C SER A 247 -6.15 -16.62 -4.35
N PRO A 248 -6.73 -16.98 -5.52
CA PRO A 248 -6.00 -16.85 -6.80
C PRO A 248 -5.53 -15.43 -7.09
N ARG A 249 -6.31 -14.40 -6.69
CA ARG A 249 -5.94 -12.99 -6.80
C ARG A 249 -4.69 -12.68 -5.98
N ALA A 250 -4.58 -13.27 -4.79
CA ALA A 250 -3.40 -13.18 -3.94
C ALA A 250 -2.15 -13.75 -4.61
N ALA A 251 -2.26 -14.89 -5.32
CA ALA A 251 -1.15 -15.49 -6.08
C ALA A 251 -0.68 -14.56 -7.22
N VAL A 252 -1.62 -13.92 -7.94
CA VAL A 252 -1.29 -12.92 -8.97
C VAL A 252 -0.58 -11.71 -8.36
N SER A 253 -1.05 -11.23 -7.20
CA SER A 253 -0.40 -10.14 -6.47
C SER A 253 1.00 -10.50 -6.02
N LEU A 254 1.19 -11.72 -5.50
CA LEU A 254 2.49 -12.25 -5.08
C LEU A 254 3.50 -12.27 -6.24
N MET A 255 3.10 -12.76 -7.40
CA MET A 255 3.93 -12.78 -8.61
C MET A 255 4.31 -11.36 -9.05
N ARG A 256 3.35 -10.42 -9.08
CA ARG A 256 3.61 -9.03 -9.49
C ARG A 256 4.56 -8.30 -8.54
N VAL A 257 4.42 -8.50 -7.24
CA VAL A 257 5.32 -7.90 -6.24
C VAL A 257 6.72 -8.52 -6.35
N ALA A 258 6.84 -9.83 -6.57
CA ALA A 258 8.13 -10.48 -6.82
C ALA A 258 8.83 -9.93 -8.09
N GLN A 259 8.08 -9.68 -9.18
CA GLN A 259 8.63 -9.01 -10.37
C GLN A 259 9.16 -7.61 -10.06
N ALA A 260 8.41 -6.83 -9.28
CA ALA A 260 8.81 -5.47 -8.89
C ALA A 260 10.06 -5.49 -7.98
N LEU A 261 10.18 -6.45 -7.05
CA LEU A 261 11.37 -6.65 -6.22
C LEU A 261 12.60 -6.96 -7.08
N ALA A 262 12.49 -7.93 -8.00
CA ALA A 262 13.57 -8.25 -8.93
C ALA A 262 14.00 -7.03 -9.76
N ALA A 263 13.05 -6.21 -10.20
CA ALA A 263 13.32 -4.98 -10.96
C ALA A 263 14.02 -3.92 -10.11
N ILE A 264 13.66 -3.76 -8.83
CA ILE A 264 14.34 -2.85 -7.88
C ILE A 264 15.81 -3.25 -7.72
N ASP A 265 16.09 -4.53 -7.67
CA ASP A 265 17.46 -5.09 -7.62
C ASP A 265 18.18 -5.07 -8.97
N GLY A 266 17.57 -4.51 -10.03
CA GLY A 266 18.14 -4.41 -11.36
C GLY A 266 18.15 -5.71 -12.16
N ARG A 267 17.45 -6.76 -11.70
CA ARG A 267 17.35 -8.04 -12.40
C ARG A 267 16.23 -8.05 -13.42
N THR A 268 16.42 -8.79 -14.50
CA THR A 268 15.42 -8.99 -15.57
C THR A 268 14.60 -10.27 -15.40
N TYR A 269 14.82 -11.00 -14.32
CA TYR A 269 14.16 -12.26 -13.98
C TYR A 269 13.92 -12.35 -12.47
N VAL A 270 12.85 -13.04 -12.09
CA VAL A 270 12.50 -13.32 -10.69
C VAL A 270 13.31 -14.50 -10.18
N VAL A 271 13.73 -14.43 -8.92
CA VAL A 271 14.32 -15.55 -8.17
C VAL A 271 13.40 -15.99 -7.01
N PRO A 272 13.54 -17.21 -6.47
CA PRO A 272 12.70 -17.67 -5.38
C PRO A 272 12.67 -16.75 -4.16
N ASP A 273 13.76 -16.07 -3.87
CA ASP A 273 13.85 -15.17 -2.72
C ASP A 273 12.97 -13.91 -2.87
N ASP A 274 12.74 -13.43 -4.11
CA ASP A 274 11.79 -12.36 -4.37
C ASP A 274 10.36 -12.78 -4.00
N VAL A 275 10.00 -14.03 -4.32
CA VAL A 275 8.68 -14.59 -3.97
C VAL A 275 8.53 -14.72 -2.46
N LYS A 276 9.58 -15.20 -1.76
CA LYS A 276 9.57 -15.32 -0.29
C LYS A 276 9.46 -13.95 0.38
N GLN A 277 10.23 -12.95 -0.08
CA GLN A 277 10.18 -11.59 0.45
C GLN A 277 8.80 -10.93 0.23
N ALA A 278 8.20 -11.14 -0.93
CA ALA A 278 6.87 -10.63 -1.24
C ALA A 278 5.74 -11.30 -0.42
N MET A 279 5.99 -12.51 0.11
CA MET A 279 4.92 -13.32 0.68
C MET A 279 4.26 -12.68 1.90
N LEU A 280 5.04 -12.14 2.83
CA LEU A 280 4.49 -11.54 4.04
C LEU A 280 3.63 -10.30 3.74
N PRO A 281 4.14 -9.24 3.08
CA PRO A 281 3.35 -8.05 2.83
C PRO A 281 2.12 -8.31 1.95
N VAL A 282 2.18 -9.30 1.05
CA VAL A 282 1.06 -9.64 0.16
C VAL A 282 0.03 -10.53 0.82
N LEU A 283 0.40 -11.48 1.68
CA LEU A 283 -0.52 -12.51 2.16
C LEU A 283 -1.02 -12.30 3.59
N ARG A 284 -0.32 -11.54 4.45
CA ARG A 284 -0.67 -11.40 5.87
C ARG A 284 -2.09 -10.91 6.16
N HIS A 285 -2.68 -10.16 5.24
CA HIS A 285 -4.06 -9.64 5.33
C HIS A 285 -5.06 -10.46 4.52
N ARG A 286 -4.63 -11.55 3.90
CA ARG A 286 -5.41 -12.43 3.02
C ARG A 286 -5.56 -13.84 3.55
N VAL A 287 -4.95 -14.11 4.69
CA VAL A 287 -5.10 -15.37 5.43
C VAL A 287 -5.75 -15.10 6.78
N ILE A 288 -6.55 -16.05 7.26
CA ILE A 288 -7.22 -15.96 8.57
C ILE A 288 -6.69 -17.07 9.44
N VAL A 289 -6.11 -16.69 10.56
CA VAL A 289 -5.63 -17.61 11.58
C VAL A 289 -6.83 -18.23 12.32
N ARG A 290 -6.76 -19.50 12.66
CA ARG A 290 -7.79 -20.14 13.47
C ARG A 290 -7.72 -19.62 14.92
N PRO A 291 -8.88 -19.49 15.60
CA PRO A 291 -8.90 -19.00 16.99
C PRO A 291 -7.99 -19.81 17.93
N GLU A 292 -7.89 -21.11 17.72
CA GLU A 292 -7.05 -21.99 18.54
C GLU A 292 -5.56 -21.64 18.38
N ALA A 293 -5.13 -21.40 17.15
CA ALA A 293 -3.74 -21.02 16.84
C ALA A 293 -3.41 -19.58 17.31
N ASP A 294 -4.38 -18.68 17.22
CA ASP A 294 -4.26 -17.30 17.72
C ASP A 294 -4.10 -17.29 19.26
N LEU A 295 -4.86 -18.12 19.97
CA LEU A 295 -4.72 -18.30 21.41
C LEU A 295 -3.36 -18.89 21.83
N GLU A 296 -2.72 -19.66 20.95
CA GLU A 296 -1.34 -20.17 21.11
C GLU A 296 -0.28 -19.11 20.77
N GLY A 297 -0.68 -17.90 20.37
CA GLY A 297 0.21 -16.79 20.04
C GLY A 297 0.79 -16.85 18.63
N MET A 298 0.25 -17.68 17.74
CA MET A 298 0.66 -17.75 16.33
C MET A 298 -0.01 -16.62 15.55
N ASP A 299 0.78 -15.70 14.99
CA ASP A 299 0.28 -14.69 14.08
C ASP A 299 0.38 -15.14 12.60
N ALA A 300 -0.26 -14.38 11.71
CA ALA A 300 -0.26 -14.68 10.29
C ALA A 300 1.16 -14.71 9.69
N ASP A 301 2.06 -13.83 10.11
CA ASP A 301 3.43 -13.75 9.59
C ASP A 301 4.22 -15.01 9.96
N GLN A 302 4.12 -15.46 11.22
CA GLN A 302 4.78 -16.69 11.68
C GLN A 302 4.30 -17.90 10.88
N ILE A 303 2.98 -18.03 10.69
CA ILE A 303 2.40 -19.13 9.90
C ILE A 303 2.87 -19.06 8.45
N LEU A 304 2.93 -17.88 7.84
CA LEU A 304 3.41 -17.71 6.46
C LEU A 304 4.90 -18.07 6.32
N LEU A 305 5.72 -17.76 7.31
CA LEU A 305 7.12 -18.19 7.34
C LEU A 305 7.26 -19.72 7.39
N ASP A 306 6.40 -20.39 8.16
CA ASP A 306 6.38 -21.86 8.21
C ASP A 306 5.90 -22.48 6.90
N VAL A 307 4.92 -21.86 6.24
CA VAL A 307 4.49 -22.25 4.87
C VAL A 307 5.65 -22.13 3.88
N ILE A 308 6.43 -21.03 3.92
CA ILE A 308 7.61 -20.84 3.06
C ILE A 308 8.64 -21.97 3.28
N ARG A 309 8.90 -22.35 4.53
CA ARG A 309 9.85 -23.41 4.87
C ARG A 309 9.38 -24.79 4.42
N ALA A 310 8.06 -25.01 4.37
CA ALA A 310 7.47 -26.31 4.04
C ALA A 310 7.32 -26.59 2.53
N VAL A 311 7.48 -25.57 1.68
CA VAL A 311 7.35 -25.72 0.22
C VAL A 311 8.74 -25.76 -0.40
N GLU A 312 9.02 -26.80 -1.19
CA GLU A 312 10.32 -26.97 -1.85
C GLU A 312 10.56 -25.85 -2.87
N VAL A 313 11.75 -25.27 -2.80
CA VAL A 313 12.19 -24.22 -3.73
C VAL A 313 12.56 -24.85 -5.06
N PRO A 314 12.07 -24.34 -6.21
CA PRO A 314 12.46 -24.86 -7.52
C PRO A 314 13.97 -24.67 -7.75
N ARG A 315 14.58 -25.69 -8.36
CA ARG A 315 16.00 -25.70 -8.73
C ARG A 315 16.23 -25.00 -10.06
#